data_eca0eb4bdad6851531999807fb33e76c
#
_entry.id   eca0eb4bdad6851531999807fb33e76c
#
_cell.length_a   1.000
_cell.length_b   1.000
_cell.length_c   1.000
_cell.angle_alpha   90.00
_cell.angle_beta   90.00
_cell.angle_gamma   90.00
#
_symmetry.space_group_name_H-M   'P 1'
#
loop_
_entity.id
_entity.type
_entity.pdbx_description
1 polymer ?
#
loop_
_entity_poly.entity_id
_entity_poly.type
_entity_poly.pdbx_seq_one_letter_code
_entity_poly.pdbx_strand_id
1 'polypeptide(L)'
;MQRKIEFIAKDADSAMQEAVNKLHIPSDKIYINVLGELPEGLNCEALVDVNLTLEGKKYLENILKALNIGYQIEARSIGNEQQIHYMIDSYENSLLIGVKGKTLDALQVLIRNLISVYSKENIVTTVDIGGYRNNRTHQLEILATKSAKEVVKTKAPLKLKPMNSYERRIIHEKLSEWRDVYTESEGEGENRAIVIKPKKK
;
A
#
# COMPACT_ATOMS: atom_id res chain seq x y z
N MET A 1 4.42 16.67 7.72
CA MET A 1 4.19 18.13 7.44
C MET A 1 3.08 18.24 6.41
N GLN A 2 2.02 18.95 6.73
CA GLN A 2 0.90 19.14 5.81
C GLN A 2 1.37 19.79 4.50
N ARG A 3 0.73 19.46 3.39
CA ARG A 3 1.06 20.05 2.09
C ARG A 3 0.69 21.52 2.10
N LYS A 4 1.63 22.40 1.74
CA LYS A 4 1.41 23.82 1.64
C LYS A 4 1.99 24.41 0.38
N ILE A 5 1.37 25.48 -0.11
CA ILE A 5 1.89 26.29 -1.23
C ILE A 5 1.70 27.76 -0.93
N GLU A 6 2.63 28.59 -1.42
CA GLU A 6 2.52 30.04 -1.43
C GLU A 6 2.21 30.51 -2.86
N PHE A 7 1.36 31.52 -2.98
CA PHE A 7 0.97 32.08 -4.28
C PHE A 7 0.39 33.48 -4.11
N ILE A 8 0.33 34.23 -5.20
CA ILE A 8 -0.31 35.55 -5.24
C ILE A 8 -1.68 35.36 -5.87
N ALA A 9 -2.70 35.83 -5.19
CA ALA A 9 -4.08 35.88 -5.66
C ALA A 9 -4.51 37.32 -5.90
N LYS A 10 -5.42 37.55 -6.84
CA LYS A 10 -5.92 38.88 -7.14
C LYS A 10 -6.74 39.47 -6.00
N ASP A 11 -7.54 38.64 -5.37
CA ASP A 11 -8.41 38.97 -4.24
C ASP A 11 -8.69 37.69 -3.41
N ALA A 12 -9.40 37.87 -2.27
CA ALA A 12 -9.68 36.76 -1.36
C ALA A 12 -10.60 35.69 -1.98
N ASP A 13 -11.50 36.04 -2.87
CA ASP A 13 -12.43 35.10 -3.51
C ASP A 13 -11.70 34.25 -4.56
N SER A 14 -10.75 34.83 -5.30
CA SER A 14 -9.93 34.10 -6.27
C SER A 14 -8.89 33.23 -5.60
N ALA A 15 -8.45 33.55 -4.39
CA ALA A 15 -7.41 32.81 -3.66
C ALA A 15 -7.79 31.33 -3.46
N MET A 16 -9.03 31.05 -3.04
CA MET A 16 -9.49 29.66 -2.87
C MET A 16 -9.53 28.92 -4.20
N GLN A 17 -9.98 29.55 -5.25
CA GLN A 17 -10.09 28.94 -6.57
C GLN A 17 -8.70 28.62 -7.16
N GLU A 18 -7.74 29.53 -6.97
CA GLU A 18 -6.35 29.30 -7.36
C GLU A 18 -5.69 28.18 -6.55
N ALA A 19 -5.93 28.13 -5.25
CA ALA A 19 -5.43 27.04 -4.40
C ALA A 19 -5.96 25.68 -4.84
N VAL A 20 -7.27 25.57 -5.09
CA VAL A 20 -7.90 24.34 -5.63
C VAL A 20 -7.26 23.93 -6.95
N ASN A 21 -7.08 24.88 -7.88
CA ASN A 21 -6.48 24.60 -9.19
C ASN A 21 -5.02 24.16 -9.10
N LYS A 22 -4.24 24.74 -8.17
CA LYS A 22 -2.82 24.40 -8.02
C LYS A 22 -2.59 23.11 -7.23
N LEU A 23 -3.43 22.84 -6.23
CA LEU A 23 -3.29 21.66 -5.36
C LEU A 23 -4.03 20.45 -5.90
N HIS A 24 -5.09 20.66 -6.71
CA HIS A 24 -6.05 19.63 -7.14
C HIS A 24 -6.74 18.95 -5.95
N ILE A 25 -7.02 19.71 -4.90
CA ILE A 25 -7.66 19.28 -3.67
C ILE A 25 -8.97 20.06 -3.51
N PRO A 26 -10.08 19.42 -3.06
CA PRO A 26 -11.34 20.11 -2.80
C PRO A 26 -11.21 21.24 -1.78
N SER A 27 -11.97 22.31 -1.97
CA SER A 27 -11.89 23.54 -1.15
C SER A 27 -12.16 23.32 0.34
N ASP A 28 -13.01 22.33 0.69
CA ASP A 28 -13.34 21.97 2.07
C ASP A 28 -12.15 21.38 2.85
N LYS A 29 -11.04 21.12 2.18
CA LYS A 29 -9.80 20.54 2.73
C LYS A 29 -8.62 21.51 2.68
N ILE A 30 -8.87 22.75 2.25
CA ILE A 30 -7.83 23.77 2.09
C ILE A 30 -8.16 24.92 3.03
N TYR A 31 -7.15 25.35 3.78
CA TYR A 31 -7.19 26.56 4.57
C TYR A 31 -6.27 27.61 3.93
N ILE A 32 -6.76 28.86 3.78
CA ILE A 32 -6.00 29.96 3.19
C ILE A 32 -5.63 30.98 4.27
N ASN A 33 -4.34 31.28 4.37
CA ASN A 33 -3.80 32.38 5.15
C ASN A 33 -3.36 33.50 4.21
N VAL A 34 -3.80 34.70 4.44
CA VAL A 34 -3.26 35.89 3.78
C VAL A 34 -2.03 36.37 4.57
N LEU A 35 -0.87 36.31 3.94
CA LEU A 35 0.42 36.66 4.53
C LEU A 35 0.70 38.17 4.42
N GLY A 36 0.10 38.86 3.45
CA GLY A 36 0.24 40.30 3.24
C GLY A 36 -0.30 40.74 1.89
N GLU A 37 -0.31 42.05 1.68
CA GLU A 37 -0.70 42.68 0.42
C GLU A 37 0.56 43.08 -0.36
N LEU A 38 0.55 42.83 -1.65
CA LEU A 38 1.59 43.17 -2.62
C LEU A 38 0.98 44.09 -3.71
N PRO A 39 1.79 44.87 -4.44
CA PRO A 39 1.28 45.65 -5.57
C PRO A 39 0.55 44.83 -6.64
N GLU A 40 0.84 43.53 -6.71
CA GLU A 40 0.31 42.57 -7.69
C GLU A 40 -0.91 41.79 -7.18
N GLY A 41 -1.27 41.92 -5.88
CA GLY A 41 -2.38 41.23 -5.23
C GLY A 41 -2.05 40.74 -3.81
N LEU A 42 -2.84 39.79 -3.32
CA LEU A 42 -2.67 39.20 -1.98
C LEU A 42 -1.64 38.07 -2.02
N ASN A 43 -0.63 38.14 -1.16
CA ASN A 43 0.25 37.03 -0.90
C ASN A 43 -0.45 36.01 0.02
N CYS A 44 -0.72 34.82 -0.48
CA CYS A 44 -1.49 33.78 0.19
C CYS A 44 -0.69 32.52 0.41
N GLU A 45 -0.91 31.87 1.54
CA GLU A 45 -0.47 30.50 1.81
C GLU A 45 -1.70 29.58 1.88
N ALA A 46 -1.75 28.55 1.04
CA ALA A 46 -2.75 27.50 1.16
C ALA A 46 -2.18 26.31 1.90
N LEU A 47 -2.86 25.88 2.95
CA LEU A 47 -2.54 24.74 3.79
C LEU A 47 -3.58 23.64 3.56
N VAL A 48 -3.15 22.41 3.41
CA VAL A 48 -4.05 21.25 3.38
C VAL A 48 -4.28 20.80 4.81
N ASP A 49 -5.53 20.92 5.28
CA ASP A 49 -5.93 20.55 6.65
C ASP A 49 -6.84 19.33 6.60
N VAL A 50 -6.23 18.15 6.71
CA VAL A 50 -6.92 16.86 6.69
C VAL A 50 -6.31 15.90 7.71
N ASN A 51 -7.16 15.10 8.33
CA ASN A 51 -6.74 13.90 9.05
C ASN A 51 -6.57 12.76 8.02
N LEU A 52 -5.32 12.43 7.70
CA LEU A 52 -4.98 11.45 6.66
C LEU A 52 -5.54 10.07 6.96
N THR A 53 -5.54 9.69 8.24
CA THR A 53 -6.07 8.40 8.70
C THR A 53 -7.58 8.29 8.43
N LEU A 54 -8.33 9.36 8.72
CA LEU A 54 -9.78 9.40 8.48
C LEU A 54 -10.12 9.51 6.99
N GLU A 55 -9.36 10.28 6.21
CA GLU A 55 -9.59 10.40 4.77
C GLU A 55 -9.36 9.07 4.06
N GLY A 56 -8.28 8.36 4.40
CA GLY A 56 -8.04 7.04 3.86
C GLY A 56 -9.11 6.02 4.26
N LYS A 57 -9.59 6.08 5.51
CA LYS A 57 -10.71 5.23 5.96
C LYS A 57 -11.97 5.50 5.16
N LYS A 58 -12.39 6.77 5.01
CA LYS A 58 -13.56 7.17 4.20
C LYS A 58 -13.45 6.71 2.76
N TYR A 59 -12.26 6.80 2.17
CA TYR A 59 -12.03 6.36 0.81
C TYR A 59 -12.24 4.86 0.64
N LEU A 60 -11.67 4.04 1.55
CA LEU A 60 -11.90 2.59 1.57
C LEU A 60 -13.37 2.25 1.80
N GLU A 61 -14.05 2.93 2.73
CA GLU A 61 -15.48 2.75 2.98
C GLU A 61 -16.32 3.02 1.72
N ASN A 62 -16.00 4.09 0.97
CA ASN A 62 -16.70 4.41 -0.26
C ASN A 62 -16.52 3.34 -1.34
N ILE A 63 -15.32 2.77 -1.47
CA ILE A 63 -15.06 1.64 -2.38
C ILE A 63 -15.92 0.43 -1.98
N LEU A 64 -15.91 0.05 -0.69
CA LEU A 64 -16.63 -1.11 -0.21
C LEU A 64 -18.16 -0.94 -0.31
N LYS A 65 -18.68 0.26 -0.03
CA LYS A 65 -20.07 0.63 -0.25
C LYS A 65 -20.50 0.52 -1.71
N ALA A 66 -19.66 1.02 -2.63
CA ALA A 66 -19.92 0.96 -4.07
C ALA A 66 -19.94 -0.50 -4.59
N LEU A 67 -19.21 -1.40 -3.93
CA LEU A 67 -19.22 -2.84 -4.22
C LEU A 67 -20.35 -3.59 -3.51
N ASN A 68 -21.18 -2.93 -2.68
CA ASN A 68 -22.20 -3.52 -1.81
C ASN A 68 -21.65 -4.61 -0.86
N ILE A 69 -20.44 -4.45 -0.38
CA ILE A 69 -19.78 -5.38 0.53
C ILE A 69 -19.96 -4.87 1.97
N GLY A 70 -20.45 -5.75 2.86
CA GLY A 70 -20.46 -5.48 4.30
C GLY A 70 -19.06 -5.52 4.88
N TYR A 71 -18.69 -4.53 5.70
CA TYR A 71 -17.33 -4.38 6.19
C TYR A 71 -17.26 -3.82 7.61
N GLN A 72 -16.13 -4.08 8.26
CA GLN A 72 -15.60 -3.34 9.41
C GLN A 72 -14.21 -2.83 9.05
N ILE A 73 -13.92 -1.55 9.31
CA ILE A 73 -12.60 -0.95 9.07
C ILE A 73 -12.08 -0.34 10.35
N GLU A 74 -10.96 -0.85 10.83
CA GLU A 74 -10.14 -0.19 11.83
C GLU A 74 -8.99 0.56 11.13
N ALA A 75 -8.79 1.81 11.52
CA ALA A 75 -7.67 2.62 11.07
C ALA A 75 -6.84 3.05 12.28
N ARG A 76 -5.53 2.83 12.22
CA ARG A 76 -4.60 3.19 13.29
C ARG A 76 -3.42 3.96 12.69
N SER A 77 -2.99 5.01 13.37
CA SER A 77 -1.79 5.76 13.01
C SER A 77 -0.75 5.68 14.11
N ILE A 78 0.52 5.76 13.71
CA ILE A 78 1.68 5.74 14.58
C ILE A 78 2.59 6.90 14.17
N GLY A 79 3.21 7.57 15.15
CA GLY A 79 4.20 8.62 14.90
C GLY A 79 3.62 9.84 14.18
N ASN A 80 2.54 10.44 14.67
CA ASN A 80 1.87 11.58 14.04
C ASN A 80 1.56 11.32 12.56
N GLU A 81 0.90 10.21 12.28
CA GLU A 81 0.52 9.76 10.93
C GLU A 81 1.69 9.43 9.98
N GLN A 82 2.91 9.22 10.47
CA GLN A 82 4.00 8.72 9.65
C GLN A 82 3.77 7.28 9.14
N GLN A 83 2.98 6.52 9.90
CA GLN A 83 2.53 5.17 9.51
C GLN A 83 1.03 5.08 9.73
N ILE A 84 0.30 4.61 8.72
CA ILE A 84 -1.16 4.43 8.79
C ILE A 84 -1.47 2.98 8.39
N HIS A 85 -2.21 2.29 9.25
CA HIS A 85 -2.60 0.90 9.06
C HIS A 85 -4.13 0.81 8.99
N TYR A 86 -4.65 0.25 7.91
CA TYR A 86 -6.06 -0.05 7.72
C TYR A 86 -6.26 -1.56 7.79
N MET A 87 -7.08 -2.00 8.73
CA MET A 87 -7.50 -3.40 8.87
C MET A 87 -8.95 -3.51 8.44
N ILE A 88 -9.21 -4.31 7.42
CA ILE A 88 -10.55 -4.54 6.89
C ILE A 88 -10.96 -5.97 7.25
N ASP A 89 -12.18 -6.12 7.74
CA ASP A 89 -12.81 -7.42 7.93
C ASP A 89 -14.18 -7.43 7.28
N SER A 90 -14.51 -8.53 6.60
CA SER A 90 -15.72 -8.71 5.82
C SER A 90 -16.08 -10.19 5.70
N TYR A 91 -17.34 -10.50 5.50
CA TYR A 91 -17.75 -11.85 5.11
C TYR A 91 -17.22 -12.24 3.71
N GLU A 92 -16.85 -11.24 2.89
CA GLU A 92 -16.34 -11.44 1.53
C GLU A 92 -14.84 -11.17 1.43
N ASN A 93 -14.06 -11.47 2.48
CA ASN A 93 -12.62 -11.28 2.51
C ASN A 93 -11.92 -11.89 1.28
N SER A 94 -12.38 -13.05 0.79
CA SER A 94 -11.80 -13.71 -0.39
C SER A 94 -11.87 -12.85 -1.65
N LEU A 95 -12.96 -12.10 -1.86
CA LEU A 95 -13.11 -11.18 -2.99
C LEU A 95 -12.17 -9.98 -2.86
N LEU A 96 -12.09 -9.40 -1.67
CA LEU A 96 -11.25 -8.25 -1.37
C LEU A 96 -9.76 -8.57 -1.39
N ILE A 97 -9.38 -9.79 -1.04
CA ILE A 97 -8.00 -10.28 -1.16
C ILE A 97 -7.67 -10.55 -2.62
N GLY A 98 -8.58 -11.23 -3.33
CA GLY A 98 -8.37 -11.66 -4.71
C GLY A 98 -7.34 -12.77 -4.86
N VAL A 99 -7.10 -13.17 -6.11
CA VAL A 99 -6.15 -14.24 -6.42
C VAL A 99 -4.74 -13.85 -5.99
N LYS A 100 -4.19 -14.59 -5.04
CA LYS A 100 -2.83 -14.36 -4.48
C LYS A 100 -2.62 -12.93 -3.92
N GLY A 101 -3.68 -12.28 -3.43
CA GLY A 101 -3.59 -10.94 -2.87
C GLY A 101 -3.60 -9.79 -3.90
N LYS A 102 -3.89 -10.05 -5.18
CA LYS A 102 -3.85 -9.02 -6.24
C LYS A 102 -4.83 -7.86 -5.98
N THR A 103 -6.04 -8.14 -5.49
CA THR A 103 -7.02 -7.09 -5.16
C THR A 103 -6.57 -6.29 -3.95
N LEU A 104 -6.05 -6.95 -2.91
CA LEU A 104 -5.47 -6.31 -1.75
C LEU A 104 -4.30 -5.38 -2.12
N ASP A 105 -3.41 -5.84 -3.01
CA ASP A 105 -2.29 -5.03 -3.49
C ASP A 105 -2.78 -3.83 -4.31
N ALA A 106 -3.85 -3.96 -5.09
CA ALA A 106 -4.47 -2.83 -5.79
C ALA A 106 -5.08 -1.81 -4.81
N LEU A 107 -5.81 -2.24 -3.78
CA LEU A 107 -6.32 -1.36 -2.72
C LEU A 107 -5.17 -0.64 -1.99
N GLN A 108 -4.07 -1.34 -1.74
CA GLN A 108 -2.84 -0.76 -1.15
C GLN A 108 -2.27 0.37 -2.01
N VAL A 109 -2.25 0.21 -3.35
CA VAL A 109 -1.77 1.24 -4.27
C VAL A 109 -2.72 2.44 -4.27
N LEU A 110 -4.04 2.20 -4.34
CA LEU A 110 -5.03 3.27 -4.34
C LEU A 110 -4.95 4.14 -3.08
N ILE A 111 -4.89 3.52 -1.91
CA ILE A 111 -4.82 4.26 -0.65
C ILE A 111 -3.50 5.04 -0.51
N ARG A 112 -2.38 4.45 -0.94
CA ARG A 112 -1.08 5.15 -0.95
C ARG A 112 -1.14 6.39 -1.83
N ASN A 113 -1.70 6.28 -3.02
CA ASN A 113 -1.84 7.40 -3.94
C ASN A 113 -2.74 8.48 -3.35
N LEU A 114 -3.87 8.12 -2.73
CA LEU A 114 -4.73 9.08 -2.05
C LEU A 114 -3.97 9.88 -0.97
N ILE A 115 -3.26 9.19 -0.10
CA ILE A 115 -2.49 9.84 0.98
C ILE A 115 -1.41 10.77 0.41
N SER A 116 -0.75 10.38 -0.69
CA SER A 116 0.26 11.21 -1.35
C SER A 116 -0.28 12.50 -1.97
N VAL A 117 -1.58 12.57 -2.25
CA VAL A 117 -2.24 13.82 -2.70
C VAL A 117 -2.25 14.86 -1.58
N TYR A 118 -2.48 14.42 -0.35
CA TYR A 118 -2.63 15.32 0.80
C TYR A 118 -1.32 15.62 1.53
N SER A 119 -0.31 14.77 1.42
CA SER A 119 0.98 14.93 2.11
C SER A 119 2.16 14.81 1.15
N LYS A 120 3.18 15.67 1.34
CA LYS A 120 4.47 15.56 0.65
C LYS A 120 5.42 14.59 1.36
N GLU A 121 5.11 14.19 2.58
CA GLU A 121 5.92 13.24 3.33
C GLU A 121 5.69 11.82 2.84
N ASN A 122 6.71 11.00 2.95
CA ASN A 122 6.61 9.59 2.62
C ASN A 122 5.94 8.81 3.78
N ILE A 123 4.60 8.79 3.76
CA ILE A 123 3.80 8.12 4.78
C ILE A 123 3.68 6.64 4.43
N VAL A 124 4.10 5.79 5.35
CA VAL A 124 3.96 4.35 5.21
C VAL A 124 2.49 3.96 5.44
N THR A 125 1.82 3.61 4.37
CA THR A 125 0.40 3.22 4.42
C THR A 125 0.27 1.73 4.14
N THR A 126 -0.45 0.99 4.99
CA THR A 126 -0.70 -0.44 4.81
C THR A 126 -2.18 -0.76 4.90
N VAL A 127 -2.61 -1.72 4.08
CA VAL A 127 -3.95 -2.33 4.13
C VAL A 127 -3.78 -3.82 4.38
N ASP A 128 -4.55 -4.37 5.30
CA ASP A 128 -4.66 -5.81 5.50
C ASP A 128 -6.14 -6.22 5.58
N ILE A 129 -6.45 -7.44 5.15
CA ILE A 129 -7.80 -7.97 5.10
C ILE A 129 -7.80 -9.32 5.82
N GLY A 130 -8.52 -9.37 6.95
CA GLY A 130 -8.67 -10.59 7.75
C GLY A 130 -7.36 -11.26 8.14
N GLY A 131 -6.28 -10.51 8.34
CA GLY A 131 -4.96 -11.06 8.68
C GLY A 131 -4.28 -11.83 7.52
N TYR A 132 -4.69 -11.58 6.28
CA TYR A 132 -4.23 -12.35 5.11
C TYR A 132 -2.70 -12.36 4.96
N ARG A 133 -2.03 -11.21 5.15
CA ARG A 133 -0.57 -11.13 4.92
C ARG A 133 0.21 -12.08 5.82
N ASN A 134 -0.12 -12.14 7.09
CA ASN A 134 0.51 -13.06 8.05
C ASN A 134 0.19 -14.52 7.73
N ASN A 135 -1.08 -14.82 7.48
CA ASN A 135 -1.52 -16.16 7.11
C ASN A 135 -0.85 -16.65 5.83
N ARG A 136 -0.73 -15.77 4.83
CA ARG A 136 -0.07 -16.09 3.54
C ARG A 136 1.42 -16.35 3.71
N THR A 137 2.11 -15.52 4.50
CA THR A 137 3.52 -15.73 4.84
C THR A 137 3.73 -17.10 5.47
N HIS A 138 2.92 -17.46 6.45
CA HIS A 138 3.02 -18.77 7.11
C HIS A 138 2.77 -19.94 6.14
N GLN A 139 1.76 -19.82 5.27
CA GLN A 139 1.51 -20.84 4.21
C GLN A 139 2.70 -21.01 3.26
N LEU A 140 3.35 -19.91 2.88
CA LEU A 140 4.53 -19.93 2.03
C LEU A 140 5.75 -20.58 2.72
N GLU A 141 5.93 -20.33 3.99
CA GLU A 141 6.98 -20.98 4.79
C GLU A 141 6.78 -22.48 4.92
N ILE A 142 5.53 -22.92 5.14
CA ILE A 142 5.18 -24.36 5.16
C ILE A 142 5.44 -24.96 3.80
N LEU A 143 5.00 -24.30 2.72
CA LEU A 143 5.24 -24.75 1.35
C LEU A 143 6.74 -24.89 1.06
N ALA A 144 7.54 -23.88 1.41
CA ALA A 144 8.98 -23.88 1.25
C ALA A 144 9.63 -25.09 1.94
N THR A 145 9.30 -25.30 3.20
CA THR A 145 9.83 -26.41 4.01
C THR A 145 9.45 -27.78 3.43
N LYS A 146 8.19 -27.95 3.02
CA LYS A 146 7.70 -29.20 2.41
C LYS A 146 8.42 -29.48 1.09
N SER A 147 8.52 -28.47 0.23
CA SER A 147 9.18 -28.57 -1.06
C SER A 147 10.68 -28.82 -0.95
N ALA A 148 11.35 -28.19 0.02
CA ALA A 148 12.77 -28.45 0.27
C ALA A 148 13.04 -29.91 0.70
N LYS A 149 12.20 -30.48 1.60
CA LYS A 149 12.28 -31.89 1.98
C LYS A 149 12.11 -32.84 0.78
N GLU A 150 11.20 -32.50 -0.11
CA GLU A 150 10.97 -33.28 -1.36
C GLU A 150 12.21 -33.26 -2.26
N VAL A 151 12.80 -32.07 -2.49
CA VAL A 151 14.03 -31.91 -3.28
C VAL A 151 15.22 -32.69 -2.67
N VAL A 152 15.36 -32.65 -1.34
CA VAL A 152 16.40 -33.40 -0.63
C VAL A 152 16.24 -34.92 -0.86
N LYS A 153 14.97 -35.39 -0.84
CA LYS A 153 14.65 -36.82 -1.03
C LYS A 153 14.82 -37.28 -2.49
N THR A 154 14.29 -36.50 -3.43
CA THR A 154 14.25 -36.85 -4.85
C THR A 154 15.53 -36.52 -5.60
N LYS A 155 16.36 -35.62 -5.06
CA LYS A 155 17.54 -35.04 -5.71
C LYS A 155 17.25 -34.33 -7.03
N ALA A 156 15.98 -34.04 -7.31
CA ALA A 156 15.52 -33.36 -8.52
C ALA A 156 15.08 -31.92 -8.19
N PRO A 157 15.33 -30.97 -9.08
CA PRO A 157 14.82 -29.59 -8.91
C PRO A 157 13.28 -29.55 -8.89
N LEU A 158 12.70 -28.67 -8.06
CA LEU A 158 11.25 -28.48 -7.97
C LEU A 158 10.92 -27.02 -8.26
N LYS A 159 10.15 -26.79 -9.34
CA LYS A 159 9.62 -25.45 -9.67
C LYS A 159 8.26 -25.25 -9.02
N LEU A 160 8.15 -24.18 -8.23
CA LEU A 160 6.90 -23.79 -7.60
C LEU A 160 6.00 -23.02 -8.59
N LYS A 161 4.74 -22.81 -8.23
CA LYS A 161 3.83 -21.98 -9.02
C LYS A 161 4.34 -20.53 -9.07
N PRO A 162 4.13 -19.79 -10.17
CA PRO A 162 4.49 -18.38 -10.27
C PRO A 162 3.89 -17.57 -9.12
N MET A 163 4.66 -16.62 -8.61
CA MET A 163 4.30 -15.76 -7.48
C MET A 163 5.01 -14.40 -7.56
N ASN A 164 4.50 -13.41 -6.84
CA ASN A 164 5.07 -12.06 -6.83
C ASN A 164 6.46 -12.02 -6.15
N SER A 165 7.17 -10.89 -6.28
CA SER A 165 8.54 -10.75 -5.77
C SER A 165 8.64 -10.89 -4.25
N TYR A 166 7.63 -10.40 -3.51
CA TYR A 166 7.58 -10.50 -2.07
C TYR A 166 7.42 -11.97 -1.61
N GLU A 167 6.51 -12.72 -2.22
CA GLU A 167 6.31 -14.15 -1.93
C GLU A 167 7.57 -14.98 -2.23
N ARG A 168 8.25 -14.65 -3.35
CA ARG A 168 9.53 -15.34 -3.69
C ARG A 168 10.61 -15.05 -2.67
N ARG A 169 10.66 -13.82 -2.13
CA ARG A 169 11.60 -13.44 -1.08
C ARG A 169 11.36 -14.23 0.21
N ILE A 170 10.11 -14.40 0.65
CA ILE A 170 9.77 -15.21 1.83
C ILE A 170 10.32 -16.62 1.71
N ILE A 171 10.10 -17.28 0.57
CA ILE A 171 10.58 -18.64 0.34
C ILE A 171 12.11 -18.70 0.31
N HIS A 172 12.74 -17.71 -0.33
CA HIS A 172 14.19 -17.61 -0.39
C HIS A 172 14.80 -17.43 1.02
N GLU A 173 14.28 -16.51 1.81
CA GLU A 173 14.71 -16.26 3.19
C GLU A 173 14.52 -17.50 4.07
N LYS A 174 13.35 -18.18 3.96
CA LYS A 174 13.07 -19.40 4.71
C LYS A 174 14.06 -20.54 4.41
N LEU A 175 14.55 -20.61 3.18
CA LEU A 175 15.45 -21.70 2.75
C LEU A 175 16.93 -21.28 2.67
N SER A 176 17.26 -20.04 2.99
CA SER A 176 18.64 -19.53 2.91
C SER A 176 19.65 -20.32 3.76
N GLU A 177 19.23 -20.76 4.96
CA GLU A 177 20.06 -21.50 5.91
C GLU A 177 20.05 -23.02 5.68
N TRP A 178 19.29 -23.53 4.69
CA TRP A 178 19.24 -24.96 4.40
C TRP A 178 20.54 -25.43 3.75
N ARG A 179 21.11 -26.51 4.32
CA ARG A 179 22.41 -27.06 3.87
C ARG A 179 22.34 -27.76 2.52
N ASP A 180 21.23 -28.46 2.23
CA ASP A 180 21.10 -29.39 1.13
C ASP A 180 20.38 -28.83 -0.10
N VAL A 181 19.80 -27.63 0.00
CA VAL A 181 19.06 -26.99 -1.10
C VAL A 181 19.45 -25.52 -1.25
N TYR A 182 19.21 -24.96 -2.42
CA TYR A 182 19.25 -23.54 -2.72
C TYR A 182 18.09 -23.16 -3.62
N THR A 183 17.80 -21.86 -3.71
CA THR A 183 16.67 -21.35 -4.48
C THR A 183 17.13 -20.39 -5.54
N GLU A 184 16.50 -20.45 -6.72
CA GLU A 184 16.66 -19.50 -7.81
C GLU A 184 15.32 -19.01 -8.30
N SER A 185 15.23 -17.72 -8.71
CA SER A 185 14.04 -17.16 -9.36
C SER A 185 14.18 -17.28 -10.87
N GLU A 186 13.32 -18.07 -11.51
CA GLU A 186 13.32 -18.30 -12.95
C GLU A 186 12.04 -17.77 -13.61
N GLY A 187 12.14 -17.34 -14.88
CA GLY A 187 11.05 -16.78 -15.66
C GLY A 187 10.96 -15.25 -15.54
N GLU A 188 9.98 -14.68 -16.25
CA GLU A 188 9.78 -13.23 -16.34
C GLU A 188 8.34 -12.85 -16.03
N GLY A 189 8.14 -11.60 -15.57
CA GLY A 189 6.85 -11.02 -15.30
C GLY A 189 5.95 -11.89 -14.40
N GLU A 190 4.74 -12.15 -14.82
CA GLU A 190 3.76 -12.95 -14.07
C GLU A 190 4.07 -14.45 -14.03
N ASN A 191 4.94 -14.94 -14.93
CA ASN A 191 5.36 -16.33 -14.98
C ASN A 191 6.60 -16.62 -14.13
N ARG A 192 7.15 -15.61 -13.44
CA ARG A 192 8.34 -15.78 -12.62
C ARG A 192 8.05 -16.55 -11.35
N ALA A 193 8.85 -17.58 -11.09
CA ALA A 193 8.66 -18.55 -10.02
C ALA A 193 9.97 -18.86 -9.29
N ILE A 194 9.87 -19.42 -8.08
CA ILE A 194 11.02 -20.02 -7.38
C ILE A 194 11.22 -21.45 -7.86
N VAL A 195 12.46 -21.80 -8.12
CA VAL A 195 12.93 -23.18 -8.31
C VAL A 195 13.83 -23.54 -7.14
N ILE A 196 13.49 -24.60 -6.45
CA ILE A 196 14.29 -25.16 -5.35
C ILE A 196 15.16 -26.26 -5.95
N LYS A 197 16.48 -26.15 -5.79
CA LYS A 197 17.47 -27.04 -6.38
C LYS A 197 18.31 -27.71 -5.31
N PRO A 198 18.72 -28.99 -5.50
CA PRO A 198 19.63 -29.65 -4.57
C PRO A 198 21.04 -29.04 -4.69
N LYS A 199 21.71 -28.81 -3.56
CA LYS A 199 23.15 -28.49 -3.57
C LYS A 199 23.92 -29.76 -3.93
N LYS A 200 24.82 -29.66 -4.91
CA LYS A 200 25.77 -30.71 -5.17
C LYS A 200 26.73 -30.81 -3.97
N LYS A 201 26.91 -32.01 -3.45
CA LYS A 201 27.98 -32.30 -2.50
C LYS A 201 29.33 -32.21 -3.20
#